data_af913bd8da38282acc874aba02c16834
#
_entry.id   af913bd8da38282acc874aba02c16834
#
_cell.length_a   1.000
_cell.length_b   1.000
_cell.length_c   1.000
_cell.angle_alpha   90.00
_cell.angle_beta   90.00
_cell.angle_gamma   90.00
#
_symmetry.space_group_name_H-M   'P 1'
#
loop_
_entity.id
_entity.type
_entity.pdbx_description
1 polymer ?
#
loop_
_entity_poly.entity_id
_entity_poly.type
_entity_poly.pdbx_seq_one_letter_code
_entity_poly.pdbx_strand_id
1 'polypeptide(L)'
;MRKLTTVIGLVLILALGLVATVGRPEPARAAAGDNLVLVWNEQTLESIRKLPPAPTVAARALAIVHTAIYDAWAAYDPLAVGTRLGAGLRQPEAERTQANKDKAISFAAYLALVDLFPARQAVFDQRMADLGYATDGSDLSSAATVGFTAAKAVLDFRHGDGSNQANGYADSCKPACYEPDE
;
A
#
# COMPACT_ATOMS: atom_id res chain seq x y z
N MET A 1 -20.52 44.03 52.26
CA MET A 1 -19.99 42.67 52.16
C MET A 1 -20.57 41.84 50.96
N ARG A 2 -21.34 42.45 50.05
CA ARG A 2 -22.01 41.74 48.92
C ARG A 2 -21.28 41.85 47.58
N LYS A 3 -20.22 42.63 47.48
CA LYS A 3 -19.50 42.84 46.19
C LYS A 3 -18.21 42.02 46.02
N LEU A 4 -17.76 41.31 47.06
CA LEU A 4 -16.52 40.52 47.00
C LEU A 4 -16.73 39.09 46.57
N THR A 5 -17.92 38.55 46.76
CA THR A 5 -18.29 37.15 46.38
C THR A 5 -18.55 36.97 44.89
N THR A 6 -18.91 38.04 44.16
CA THR A 6 -19.21 37.98 42.72
C THR A 6 -17.95 37.96 41.87
N VAL A 7 -16.85 38.51 42.34
CA VAL A 7 -15.58 38.53 41.57
C VAL A 7 -14.82 37.21 41.66
N ILE A 8 -14.94 36.50 42.77
CA ILE A 8 -14.27 35.18 42.93
C ILE A 8 -14.94 34.10 42.10
N GLY A 9 -16.26 34.16 41.89
CA GLY A 9 -17.00 33.22 41.05
C GLY A 9 -16.69 33.32 39.56
N LEU A 10 -16.34 34.54 39.08
CA LEU A 10 -16.05 34.75 37.65
C LEU A 10 -14.64 34.30 37.24
N VAL A 11 -13.70 34.31 38.18
CA VAL A 11 -12.30 33.87 37.88
C VAL A 11 -12.19 32.35 37.87
N LEU A 12 -13.05 31.62 38.58
CA LEU A 12 -13.01 30.16 38.61
C LEU A 12 -13.62 29.50 37.34
N ILE A 13 -14.49 30.22 36.63
CA ILE A 13 -15.13 29.70 35.39
C ILE A 13 -14.21 29.88 34.18
N LEU A 14 -13.27 30.80 34.20
CA LEU A 14 -12.32 30.99 33.09
C LEU A 14 -11.15 30.02 33.11
N ALA A 15 -10.91 29.28 34.17
CA ALA A 15 -9.79 28.34 34.29
C ALA A 15 -10.13 26.90 33.79
N LEU A 16 -11.40 26.61 33.48
CA LEU A 16 -11.83 25.26 33.06
C LEU A 16 -11.97 25.10 31.55
N GLY A 17 -11.61 26.10 30.76
CA GLY A 17 -11.83 26.15 29.31
C GLY A 17 -10.65 25.78 28.44
N LEU A 18 -9.48 25.43 28.99
CA LEU A 18 -8.32 25.05 28.20
C LEU A 18 -8.01 23.55 28.35
N VAL A 19 -8.97 22.67 28.00
CA VAL A 19 -8.63 21.32 27.63
C VAL A 19 -8.00 21.44 26.27
N ALA A 20 -6.66 21.51 26.22
CA ALA A 20 -5.91 21.31 25.00
C ALA A 20 -6.36 19.95 24.42
N THR A 21 -7.13 19.97 23.33
CA THR A 21 -7.30 18.81 22.48
C THR A 21 -5.91 18.46 21.99
N VAL A 22 -5.25 17.53 22.67
CA VAL A 22 -4.08 16.85 22.12
C VAL A 22 -4.61 16.15 20.87
N GLY A 23 -4.50 16.82 19.74
CA GLY A 23 -4.86 16.27 18.44
C GLY A 23 -4.13 14.95 18.32
N ARG A 24 -4.86 13.87 18.06
CA ARG A 24 -4.22 12.65 17.58
C ARG A 24 -3.31 13.08 16.43
N PRO A 25 -2.04 12.64 16.40
CA PRO A 25 -1.22 12.89 15.22
C PRO A 25 -2.01 12.36 14.02
N GLU A 26 -2.42 13.26 13.13
CA GLU A 26 -2.96 12.86 11.83
C GLU A 26 -1.88 11.98 11.16
N PRO A 27 -2.27 10.82 10.62
CA PRO A 27 -1.31 10.05 9.84
C PRO A 27 -0.74 11.00 8.78
N ALA A 28 0.58 11.11 8.75
CA ALA A 28 1.27 12.00 7.84
C ALA A 28 0.77 11.69 6.41
N ARG A 29 0.02 12.66 5.84
CA ARG A 29 -0.39 12.60 4.43
C ARG A 29 0.89 12.57 3.62
N ALA A 30 1.02 11.59 2.72
CA ALA A 30 2.15 11.54 1.81
C ALA A 30 2.24 12.90 1.09
N ALA A 31 3.32 13.64 1.36
CA ALA A 31 3.52 14.96 0.76
C ALA A 31 3.90 14.78 -0.72
N ALA A 32 3.55 15.77 -1.55
CA ALA A 32 4.06 15.84 -2.91
C ALA A 32 5.61 15.87 -2.85
N GLY A 33 6.25 14.79 -3.29
CA GLY A 33 7.70 14.59 -3.21
C GLY A 33 8.13 13.39 -2.35
N ASP A 34 7.23 12.73 -1.64
CA ASP A 34 7.54 11.50 -0.93
C ASP A 34 7.87 10.37 -1.93
N ASN A 35 8.85 9.55 -1.58
CA ASN A 35 9.16 8.36 -2.37
C ASN A 35 8.04 7.32 -2.19
N LEU A 36 7.17 7.18 -3.20
CA LEU A 36 6.01 6.30 -3.12
C LEU A 36 6.36 4.82 -2.95
N VAL A 37 7.55 4.40 -3.35
CA VAL A 37 8.02 3.03 -3.06
C VAL A 37 8.13 2.84 -1.54
N LEU A 38 8.65 3.83 -0.80
CA LEU A 38 8.75 3.76 0.66
C LEU A 38 7.37 3.83 1.33
N VAL A 39 6.47 4.66 0.80
CA VAL A 39 5.08 4.75 1.30
C VAL A 39 4.38 3.39 1.19
N TRP A 40 4.45 2.73 0.06
CA TRP A 40 3.83 1.43 -0.15
C TRP A 40 4.57 0.29 0.56
N ASN A 41 5.90 0.39 0.71
CA ASN A 41 6.66 -0.52 1.56
C ASN A 41 6.17 -0.46 3.01
N GLU A 42 5.95 0.73 3.58
CA GLU A 42 5.42 0.85 4.94
C GLU A 42 4.00 0.28 5.06
N GLN A 43 3.12 0.46 4.06
CA GLN A 43 1.81 -0.19 4.03
C GLN A 43 1.93 -1.72 4.04
N THR A 44 2.92 -2.27 3.34
CA THR A 44 3.21 -3.71 3.33
C THR A 44 3.67 -4.19 4.70
N LEU A 45 4.65 -3.51 5.29
CA LEU A 45 5.19 -3.84 6.61
C LEU A 45 4.12 -3.74 7.71
N GLU A 46 3.29 -2.70 7.67
CA GLU A 46 2.20 -2.53 8.62
C GLU A 46 1.13 -3.64 8.46
N SER A 47 0.88 -4.09 7.22
CA SER A 47 -0.03 -5.21 6.97
C SER A 47 0.52 -6.51 7.56
N ILE A 48 1.80 -6.76 7.40
CA ILE A 48 2.50 -7.91 8.02
C ILE A 48 2.45 -7.83 9.55
N ARG A 49 2.65 -6.67 10.15
CA ARG A 49 2.58 -6.49 11.61
C ARG A 49 1.16 -6.70 12.16
N LYS A 50 0.13 -6.28 11.44
CA LYS A 50 -1.27 -6.38 11.88
C LYS A 50 -1.88 -7.76 11.63
N LEU A 51 -1.44 -8.45 10.60
CA LEU A 51 -1.89 -9.78 10.21
C LEU A 51 -0.65 -10.68 10.06
N PRO A 52 0.04 -11.03 11.16
CA PRO A 52 1.37 -11.63 11.09
C PRO A 52 1.34 -13.02 10.42
N PRO A 53 1.81 -13.14 9.18
CA PRO A 53 1.95 -14.42 8.50
C PRO A 53 3.23 -15.13 8.93
N ALA A 54 3.36 -16.40 8.57
CA ALA A 54 4.63 -17.11 8.72
C ALA A 54 5.79 -16.37 8.01
N PRO A 55 7.04 -16.45 8.48
CA PRO A 55 8.16 -15.68 7.94
C PRO A 55 8.37 -15.83 6.43
N THR A 56 8.19 -17.02 5.88
CA THR A 56 8.31 -17.29 4.43
C THR A 56 7.20 -16.61 3.64
N VAL A 57 5.99 -16.57 4.18
CA VAL A 57 4.84 -15.88 3.58
C VAL A 57 5.04 -14.36 3.64
N ALA A 58 5.58 -13.83 4.75
CA ALA A 58 5.93 -12.41 4.85
C ALA A 58 6.98 -12.00 3.80
N ALA A 59 8.05 -12.80 3.66
CA ALA A 59 9.08 -12.56 2.65
C ALA A 59 8.52 -12.61 1.22
N ARG A 60 7.63 -13.57 0.96
CA ARG A 60 6.93 -13.69 -0.33
C ARG A 60 6.03 -12.48 -0.61
N ALA A 61 5.30 -12.00 0.38
CA ALA A 61 4.44 -10.82 0.24
C ALA A 61 5.27 -9.58 -0.15
N LEU A 62 6.38 -9.32 0.55
CA LEU A 62 7.31 -8.25 0.20
C LEU A 62 7.84 -8.40 -1.23
N ALA A 63 8.26 -9.61 -1.62
CA ALA A 63 8.76 -9.86 -2.97
C ALA A 63 7.71 -9.57 -4.04
N ILE A 64 6.45 -9.97 -3.83
CA ILE A 64 5.35 -9.73 -4.79
C ILE A 64 5.08 -8.24 -4.95
N VAL A 65 4.90 -7.51 -3.84
CA VAL A 65 4.62 -6.07 -3.86
C VAL A 65 5.75 -5.31 -4.57
N HIS A 66 7.00 -5.57 -4.19
CA HIS A 66 8.14 -4.87 -4.80
C HIS A 66 8.38 -5.26 -6.26
N THR A 67 8.07 -6.50 -6.66
CA THR A 67 8.14 -6.90 -8.07
C THR A 67 7.07 -6.17 -8.89
N ALA A 68 5.84 -6.06 -8.38
CA ALA A 68 4.77 -5.32 -9.05
C ALA A 68 5.12 -3.83 -9.19
N ILE A 69 5.63 -3.21 -8.13
CA ILE A 69 6.13 -1.82 -8.14
C ILE A 69 7.23 -1.65 -9.19
N TYR A 70 8.21 -2.56 -9.20
CA TYR A 70 9.32 -2.50 -10.14
C TYR A 70 8.85 -2.62 -11.60
N ASP A 71 7.96 -3.56 -11.89
CA ASP A 71 7.46 -3.76 -13.26
C ASP A 71 6.64 -2.56 -13.76
N ALA A 72 5.89 -1.91 -12.87
CA ALA A 72 5.18 -0.67 -13.19
C ALA A 72 6.13 0.50 -13.41
N TRP A 73 7.15 0.66 -12.57
CA TRP A 73 8.18 1.68 -12.71
C TRP A 73 9.02 1.48 -13.99
N ALA A 74 9.39 0.23 -14.31
CA ALA A 74 10.20 -0.11 -15.48
C ALA A 74 9.53 0.31 -16.81
N ALA A 75 8.21 0.41 -16.84
CA ALA A 75 7.48 0.92 -18.01
C ALA A 75 7.86 2.36 -18.37
N TYR A 76 8.33 3.14 -17.41
CA TYR A 76 8.71 4.55 -17.56
C TYR A 76 10.22 4.79 -17.56
N ASP A 77 11.02 3.72 -17.59
CA ASP A 77 12.46 3.81 -17.68
C ASP A 77 12.92 3.39 -19.08
N PRO A 78 13.89 4.09 -19.70
CA PRO A 78 14.34 3.77 -21.05
C PRO A 78 15.12 2.46 -21.16
N LEU A 79 15.72 1.99 -20.07
CA LEU A 79 16.62 0.83 -20.06
C LEU A 79 16.05 -0.36 -19.29
N ALA A 80 15.28 -0.11 -18.22
CA ALA A 80 14.76 -1.16 -17.39
C ALA A 80 13.80 -2.09 -18.15
N VAL A 81 13.82 -3.37 -17.74
CA VAL A 81 13.00 -4.41 -18.34
C VAL A 81 12.17 -5.04 -17.24
N GLY A 82 10.84 -5.05 -17.40
CA GLY A 82 9.93 -5.67 -16.46
C GLY A 82 10.12 -7.18 -16.36
N THR A 83 9.86 -7.76 -15.20
CA THR A 83 10.11 -9.18 -14.91
C THR A 83 9.13 -10.10 -15.62
N ARG A 84 7.88 -9.66 -15.82
CA ARG A 84 6.81 -10.49 -16.40
C ARG A 84 6.53 -10.16 -17.86
N LEU A 85 6.41 -8.90 -18.20
CA LEU A 85 6.01 -8.45 -19.53
C LEU A 85 7.17 -7.85 -20.34
N GLY A 86 8.40 -7.94 -19.81
CA GLY A 86 9.58 -7.44 -20.49
C GLY A 86 9.45 -5.94 -20.78
N ALA A 87 9.70 -5.55 -22.04
CA ALA A 87 9.52 -4.18 -22.51
C ALA A 87 8.09 -3.88 -23.02
N GLY A 88 7.16 -4.82 -22.89
CA GLY A 88 5.81 -4.70 -23.47
C GLY A 88 4.95 -3.56 -22.90
N LEU A 89 5.28 -3.09 -21.68
CA LEU A 89 4.61 -1.95 -21.07
C LEU A 89 5.34 -0.62 -21.27
N ARG A 90 6.48 -0.59 -21.96
CA ARG A 90 7.31 0.62 -22.08
C ARG A 90 6.54 1.76 -22.70
N GLN A 91 6.52 2.89 -21.98
CA GLN A 91 5.82 4.10 -22.38
C GLN A 91 6.69 4.99 -23.27
N PRO A 92 6.07 5.78 -24.18
CA PRO A 92 6.75 6.81 -24.93
C PRO A 92 7.47 7.81 -24.01
N GLU A 93 8.52 8.47 -24.51
CA GLU A 93 9.33 9.41 -23.73
C GLU A 93 8.48 10.53 -23.12
N ALA A 94 7.52 11.06 -23.87
CA ALA A 94 6.62 12.13 -23.39
C ALA A 94 5.79 11.72 -22.18
N GLU A 95 5.51 10.40 -21.99
CA GLU A 95 4.74 9.86 -20.87
C GLU A 95 5.61 9.51 -19.66
N ARG A 96 6.93 9.53 -19.79
CA ARG A 96 7.87 9.14 -18.71
C ARG A 96 8.04 10.21 -17.64
N THR A 97 6.93 10.81 -17.23
CA THR A 97 6.89 11.82 -16.17
C THR A 97 6.94 11.19 -14.79
N GLN A 98 7.39 11.94 -13.78
CA GLN A 98 7.35 11.47 -12.39
C GLN A 98 5.92 11.19 -11.93
N ALA A 99 4.97 12.02 -12.31
CA ALA A 99 3.56 11.83 -11.97
C ALA A 99 2.98 10.51 -12.51
N ASN A 100 3.32 10.14 -13.74
CA ASN A 100 2.89 8.88 -14.32
C ASN A 100 3.57 7.68 -13.64
N LYS A 101 4.86 7.78 -13.31
CA LYS A 101 5.58 6.76 -12.52
C LYS A 101 4.92 6.55 -11.18
N ASP A 102 4.66 7.62 -10.45
CA ASP A 102 4.08 7.59 -9.10
C ASP A 102 2.67 6.97 -9.12
N LYS A 103 1.87 7.33 -10.11
CA LYS A 103 0.55 6.74 -10.31
C LYS A 103 0.64 5.25 -10.62
N ALA A 104 1.46 4.84 -11.58
CA ALA A 104 1.62 3.44 -11.96
C ALA A 104 2.13 2.58 -10.80
N ILE A 105 3.14 3.04 -10.06
CA ILE A 105 3.66 2.41 -8.84
C ILE A 105 2.53 2.21 -7.82
N SER A 106 1.70 3.25 -7.61
CA SER A 106 0.64 3.20 -6.62
C SER A 106 -0.46 2.20 -6.99
N PHE A 107 -0.90 2.17 -8.25
CA PHE A 107 -1.88 1.17 -8.70
C PHE A 107 -1.33 -0.25 -8.63
N ALA A 108 -0.04 -0.44 -8.95
CA ALA A 108 0.59 -1.76 -8.86
C ALA A 108 0.69 -2.24 -7.40
N ALA A 109 1.15 -1.39 -6.49
CA ALA A 109 1.24 -1.71 -5.07
C ALA A 109 -0.14 -1.97 -4.46
N TYR A 110 -1.11 -1.12 -4.77
CA TYR A 110 -2.49 -1.26 -4.31
C TYR A 110 -3.08 -2.62 -4.69
N LEU A 111 -3.02 -2.99 -5.98
CA LEU A 111 -3.57 -4.26 -6.44
C LEU A 111 -2.89 -5.46 -5.77
N ALA A 112 -1.56 -5.43 -5.66
CA ALA A 112 -0.81 -6.49 -4.99
C ALA A 112 -1.17 -6.62 -3.50
N LEU A 113 -1.37 -5.50 -2.81
CA LEU A 113 -1.73 -5.49 -1.40
C LEU A 113 -3.17 -5.93 -1.14
N VAL A 114 -4.11 -5.58 -2.01
CA VAL A 114 -5.51 -6.05 -1.91
C VAL A 114 -5.57 -7.57 -2.09
N ASP A 115 -4.79 -8.14 -3.03
CA ASP A 115 -4.69 -9.59 -3.23
C ASP A 115 -4.08 -10.30 -2.00
N LEU A 116 -2.99 -9.77 -1.46
CA LEU A 116 -2.25 -10.39 -0.37
C LEU A 116 -2.91 -10.20 1.01
N PHE A 117 -3.58 -9.07 1.23
CA PHE A 117 -4.16 -8.67 2.51
C PHE A 117 -5.58 -8.12 2.35
N PRO A 118 -6.54 -8.91 1.83
CA PRO A 118 -7.89 -8.41 1.51
C PRO A 118 -8.62 -7.81 2.72
N ALA A 119 -8.34 -8.30 3.93
CA ALA A 119 -8.92 -7.76 5.16
C ALA A 119 -8.47 -6.30 5.46
N ARG A 120 -7.47 -5.79 4.76
CA ARG A 120 -6.97 -4.42 4.91
C ARG A 120 -7.31 -3.51 3.73
N GLN A 121 -8.13 -3.94 2.80
CA GLN A 121 -8.47 -3.19 1.59
C GLN A 121 -8.88 -1.74 1.91
N ALA A 122 -9.74 -1.51 2.88
CA ALA A 122 -10.17 -0.16 3.25
C ALA A 122 -9.01 0.80 3.63
N VAL A 123 -7.92 0.26 4.20
CA VAL A 123 -6.71 1.05 4.50
C VAL A 123 -5.98 1.44 3.22
N PHE A 124 -5.94 0.54 2.24
CA PHE A 124 -5.30 0.79 0.95
C PHE A 124 -6.15 1.75 0.10
N ASP A 125 -7.48 1.61 0.13
CA ASP A 125 -8.42 2.55 -0.51
C ASP A 125 -8.21 3.97 0.03
N GLN A 126 -8.11 4.12 1.36
CA GLN A 126 -7.83 5.40 1.98
C GLN A 126 -6.47 5.96 1.55
N ARG A 127 -5.43 5.11 1.45
CA ARG A 127 -4.11 5.55 0.97
C ARG A 127 -4.16 6.04 -0.48
N MET A 128 -4.88 5.34 -1.37
CA MET A 128 -5.08 5.78 -2.74
C MET A 128 -5.81 7.13 -2.80
N ALA A 129 -6.87 7.29 -1.99
CA ALA A 129 -7.60 8.56 -1.89
C ALA A 129 -6.71 9.71 -1.38
N ASP A 130 -5.86 9.48 -0.38
CA ASP A 130 -4.89 10.46 0.15
C ASP A 130 -3.90 10.91 -0.94
N LEU A 131 -3.56 10.03 -1.88
CA LEU A 131 -2.71 10.30 -3.03
C LEU A 131 -3.49 10.94 -4.20
N GLY A 132 -4.82 11.05 -4.09
CA GLY A 132 -5.68 11.60 -5.14
C GLY A 132 -5.98 10.62 -6.28
N TYR A 133 -5.92 9.32 -6.03
CA TYR A 133 -6.20 8.27 -7.02
C TYR A 133 -7.52 7.56 -6.70
N ALA A 134 -8.39 7.42 -7.71
CA ALA A 134 -9.64 6.68 -7.59
C ALA A 134 -9.42 5.17 -7.77
N THR A 135 -10.07 4.34 -6.93
CA THR A 135 -9.97 2.88 -6.96
C THR A 135 -11.23 2.19 -7.50
N ASP A 136 -12.24 2.97 -7.86
CA ASP A 136 -13.55 2.51 -8.35
C ASP A 136 -13.58 2.12 -9.85
N GLY A 137 -12.42 2.09 -10.51
CA GLY A 137 -12.30 1.82 -11.94
C GLY A 137 -12.56 3.02 -12.84
N SER A 138 -12.79 4.21 -12.29
CA SER A 138 -13.02 5.44 -13.08
C SER A 138 -11.74 6.04 -13.66
N ASP A 139 -10.56 5.72 -13.07
CA ASP A 139 -9.27 6.17 -13.60
C ASP A 139 -8.81 5.29 -14.77
N LEU A 140 -9.13 5.75 -15.99
CA LEU A 140 -8.73 5.10 -17.25
C LEU A 140 -7.42 5.67 -17.83
N SER A 141 -6.63 6.41 -17.04
CA SER A 141 -5.35 6.94 -17.50
C SER A 141 -4.39 5.81 -17.89
N SER A 142 -3.50 6.10 -18.83
CA SER A 142 -2.43 5.17 -19.24
C SER A 142 -1.62 4.69 -18.02
N ALA A 143 -1.31 5.60 -17.09
CA ALA A 143 -0.52 5.26 -15.91
C ALA A 143 -1.24 4.29 -14.96
N ALA A 144 -2.54 4.47 -14.70
CA ALA A 144 -3.32 3.52 -13.90
C ALA A 144 -3.36 2.14 -14.58
N THR A 145 -3.60 2.12 -15.90
CA THR A 145 -3.63 0.88 -16.70
C THR A 145 -2.29 0.15 -16.68
N VAL A 146 -1.17 0.85 -16.80
CA VAL A 146 0.19 0.27 -16.69
C VAL A 146 0.39 -0.37 -15.33
N GLY A 147 0.08 0.36 -14.25
CA GLY A 147 0.23 -0.17 -12.89
C GLY A 147 -0.62 -1.42 -12.66
N PHE A 148 -1.88 -1.38 -13.08
CA PHE A 148 -2.80 -2.51 -12.98
C PHE A 148 -2.29 -3.72 -13.78
N THR A 149 -1.86 -3.52 -15.04
CA THR A 149 -1.39 -4.59 -15.91
C THR A 149 -0.10 -5.22 -15.40
N ALA A 150 0.85 -4.41 -14.89
CA ALA A 150 2.09 -4.89 -14.31
C ALA A 150 1.82 -5.78 -13.08
N ALA A 151 1.00 -5.29 -12.14
CA ALA A 151 0.66 -6.06 -10.94
C ALA A 151 -0.10 -7.35 -11.28
N LYS A 152 -1.08 -7.27 -12.19
CA LYS A 152 -1.84 -8.45 -12.61
C LYS A 152 -0.93 -9.53 -13.18
N ALA A 153 0.04 -9.19 -14.03
CA ALA A 153 0.97 -10.15 -14.61
C ALA A 153 1.85 -10.82 -13.53
N VAL A 154 2.25 -10.07 -12.49
CA VAL A 154 3.00 -10.62 -11.35
C VAL A 154 2.11 -11.55 -10.53
N LEU A 155 0.89 -11.14 -10.21
CA LEU A 155 -0.06 -11.93 -9.41
C LEU A 155 -0.48 -13.21 -10.12
N ASP A 156 -0.82 -13.16 -11.41
CA ASP A 156 -1.18 -14.33 -12.20
C ASP A 156 -0.06 -15.38 -12.17
N PHE A 157 1.20 -14.95 -12.28
CA PHE A 157 2.33 -15.86 -12.15
C PHE A 157 2.47 -16.42 -10.73
N ARG A 158 2.29 -15.58 -9.72
CA ARG A 158 2.45 -15.97 -8.31
C ARG A 158 1.35 -16.87 -7.80
N HIS A 159 0.14 -16.76 -8.31
CA HIS A 159 -0.95 -17.68 -7.97
C HIS A 159 -0.67 -19.11 -8.47
N GLY A 160 0.15 -19.27 -9.51
CA GLY A 160 0.55 -20.57 -10.05
C GLY A 160 1.94 -21.06 -9.63
N ASP A 161 2.62 -20.42 -8.69
CA ASP A 161 4.04 -20.71 -8.34
C ASP A 161 4.25 -21.85 -7.34
N GLY A 162 3.20 -22.60 -7.00
CA GLY A 162 3.26 -23.73 -6.09
C GLY A 162 3.15 -23.39 -4.60
N SER A 163 3.04 -22.10 -4.24
CA SER A 163 2.88 -21.66 -2.84
C SER A 163 1.52 -21.97 -2.23
N ASN A 164 0.54 -22.34 -3.07
CA ASN A 164 -0.85 -22.62 -2.66
C ASN A 164 -1.53 -21.44 -1.92
N GLN A 165 -1.21 -20.21 -2.30
CA GLN A 165 -1.75 -18.99 -1.68
C GLN A 165 -3.28 -18.98 -1.63
N ALA A 166 -3.95 -19.39 -2.71
CA ALA A 166 -5.41 -19.40 -2.80
C ALA A 166 -6.09 -20.29 -1.75
N ASN A 167 -5.37 -21.28 -1.20
CA ASN A 167 -5.84 -22.17 -0.14
C ASN A 167 -5.15 -21.88 1.20
N GLY A 168 -4.73 -20.63 1.43
CA GLY A 168 -4.14 -20.20 2.70
C GLY A 168 -2.76 -20.78 2.98
N TYR A 169 -1.99 -21.12 1.94
CA TYR A 169 -0.69 -21.77 2.05
C TYR A 169 -0.73 -23.16 2.69
N ALA A 170 -1.91 -23.76 2.80
CA ALA A 170 -2.04 -25.13 3.29
C ALA A 170 -1.23 -26.06 2.40
N ASP A 171 -0.49 -26.96 3.02
CA ASP A 171 0.27 -27.95 2.29
C ASP A 171 -0.66 -28.84 1.46
N SER A 172 -0.39 -28.93 0.19
CA SER A 172 -1.09 -29.83 -0.73
C SER A 172 -0.33 -31.15 -0.92
N CYS A 173 0.55 -31.46 0.00
CA CYS A 173 1.51 -32.57 -0.12
C CYS A 173 0.87 -33.87 -0.56
N LYS A 174 1.42 -34.37 -1.64
CA LYS A 174 1.36 -35.78 -2.08
C LYS A 174 2.62 -36.49 -1.53
N PRO A 175 2.63 -37.83 -1.48
CA PRO A 175 3.78 -38.57 -0.93
C PRO A 175 5.07 -38.15 -1.64
N ALA A 176 5.90 -37.36 -1.03
CA ALA A 176 7.22 -36.87 -1.43
C ALA A 176 7.51 -35.41 -1.00
N CYS A 177 6.62 -34.79 -0.23
CA CYS A 177 6.91 -33.48 0.39
C CYS A 177 7.78 -33.67 1.63
N TYR A 178 8.60 -32.67 1.90
CA TYR A 178 9.34 -32.59 3.15
C TYR A 178 8.36 -32.43 4.31
N GLU A 179 8.32 -33.39 5.20
CA GLU A 179 7.70 -33.26 6.51
C GLU A 179 8.82 -32.90 7.51
N PRO A 180 8.73 -31.75 8.19
CA PRO A 180 9.69 -31.43 9.26
C PRO A 180 9.61 -32.50 10.33
N ASP A 181 10.76 -33.00 10.76
CA ASP A 181 10.82 -33.85 11.95
C ASP A 181 10.30 -33.05 13.17
N GLU A 182 9.44 -33.67 14.00
CA GLU A 182 8.90 -33.06 15.22
C GLU A 182 9.97 -32.81 16.27
#